data_045e2ca68b0e870814deb7c329e82247
#
_entry.id   045e2ca68b0e870814deb7c329e82247
#
_cell.length_a   1.000
_cell.length_b   1.000
_cell.length_c   1.000
_cell.angle_alpha   90.00
_cell.angle_beta   90.00
_cell.angle_gamma   90.00
#
_symmetry.space_group_name_H-M   'P 1'
#
loop_
_entity.id
_entity.type
_entity.pdbx_description
1 polymer ?
#
loop_
_entity_poly.entity_id
_entity_poly.type
_entity_poly.pdbx_seq_one_letter_code
_entity_poly.pdbx_strand_id
1 'polypeptide(L)'
;ILLRHGKTPGNLEKRYIGRADEPLCTEGEQQARAVGAVQSVPLVYVSPLLRARQTAEIAFPGARQIVVPDLREMDFGDFDNLNFHDLSDNPDYRAWVEGNCEARCPHGESKDDFSRRTANAIRALLRYAFDQGDDQVIVVAHGGTIMAAMDSFTCGKGSYYSWHVENCEGYSVRVEPTLLGGFEFEDCQKITTADRWGFAHEDIG
;
A
#
# COMPACT_ATOMS: atom_id res chain seq x y z
N ILE A 1 -6.00 3.78 8.10
CA ILE A 1 -5.98 2.40 7.56
C ILE A 1 -5.16 2.38 6.28
N LEU A 2 -4.21 1.45 6.17
CA LEU A 2 -3.43 1.18 4.96
C LEU A 2 -3.84 -0.19 4.43
N LEU A 3 -4.39 -0.27 3.21
CA LEU A 3 -4.87 -1.50 2.58
C LEU A 3 -4.09 -1.80 1.31
N ARG A 4 -3.56 -3.02 1.18
CA ARG A 4 -3.00 -3.52 -0.07
C ARG A 4 -4.11 -3.93 -1.04
N HIS A 5 -3.95 -3.62 -2.32
CA HIS A 5 -4.88 -4.06 -3.36
C HIS A 5 -5.06 -5.59 -3.42
N GLY A 6 -6.18 -6.06 -3.99
CA GLY A 6 -6.45 -7.47 -4.26
C GLY A 6 -5.50 -8.08 -5.30
N LYS A 7 -5.45 -9.40 -5.40
CA LYS A 7 -4.57 -10.10 -6.33
C LYS A 7 -4.81 -9.71 -7.79
N THR A 8 -3.71 -9.70 -8.54
CA THR A 8 -3.67 -9.52 -9.98
C THR A 8 -3.09 -10.78 -10.66
N PRO A 9 -3.21 -10.96 -11.98
CA PRO A 9 -2.56 -12.07 -12.68
C PRO A 9 -1.05 -12.13 -12.39
N GLY A 10 -0.35 -11.01 -12.40
CA GLY A 10 1.08 -10.96 -12.11
C GLY A 10 1.41 -11.36 -10.66
N ASN A 11 0.54 -11.10 -9.69
CA ASN A 11 0.73 -11.60 -8.32
C ASN A 11 0.64 -13.13 -8.23
N LEU A 12 -0.25 -13.77 -9.01
CA LEU A 12 -0.34 -15.23 -9.08
C LEU A 12 0.95 -15.84 -9.65
N GLU A 13 1.59 -15.15 -10.59
CA GLU A 13 2.85 -15.56 -11.22
C GLU A 13 4.09 -15.06 -10.46
N LYS A 14 3.91 -14.43 -9.30
CA LYS A 14 4.99 -13.85 -8.47
C LYS A 14 5.90 -12.88 -9.23
N ARG A 15 5.31 -12.08 -10.13
CA ARG A 15 6.02 -11.04 -10.87
C ARG A 15 6.20 -9.78 -10.02
N TYR A 16 7.28 -9.06 -10.28
CA TYR A 16 7.45 -7.69 -9.81
C TYR A 16 6.51 -6.77 -10.59
N ILE A 17 5.41 -6.33 -9.99
CA ILE A 17 4.41 -5.49 -10.65
C ILE A 17 4.49 -4.07 -10.09
N GLY A 18 5.29 -3.25 -10.73
CA GLY A 18 5.44 -1.82 -10.40
C GLY A 18 4.55 -0.96 -11.31
N ARG A 19 5.08 -0.61 -12.49
CA ARG A 19 4.41 0.25 -13.47
C ARG A 19 3.35 -0.45 -14.32
N ALA A 20 3.48 -1.77 -14.50
CA ALA A 20 2.47 -2.53 -15.21
C ALA A 20 1.10 -2.31 -14.56
N ASP A 21 0.14 -1.83 -15.34
CA ASP A 21 -1.19 -1.43 -14.85
C ASP A 21 -2.24 -2.49 -15.21
N GLU A 22 -2.17 -3.62 -14.53
CA GLU A 22 -3.08 -4.75 -14.72
C GLU A 22 -4.29 -4.68 -13.77
N PRO A 23 -5.43 -5.25 -14.20
CA PRO A 23 -6.63 -5.34 -13.38
C PRO A 23 -6.51 -6.41 -12.28
N LEU A 24 -7.46 -6.42 -11.36
CA LEU A 24 -7.65 -7.54 -10.43
C LEU A 24 -7.97 -8.81 -11.21
N CYS A 25 -7.48 -9.96 -10.73
CA CYS A 25 -7.99 -11.25 -11.15
C CYS A 25 -9.26 -11.62 -10.34
N THR A 26 -9.95 -12.69 -10.74
CA THR A 26 -11.18 -13.15 -10.05
C THR A 26 -10.96 -13.36 -8.54
N GLU A 27 -9.82 -13.94 -8.15
CA GLU A 27 -9.47 -14.11 -6.74
C GLU A 27 -9.30 -12.75 -6.04
N GLY A 28 -8.64 -11.79 -6.70
CA GLY A 28 -8.45 -10.44 -6.18
C GLY A 28 -9.76 -9.68 -5.97
N GLU A 29 -10.73 -9.83 -6.87
CA GLU A 29 -12.07 -9.27 -6.67
C GLU A 29 -12.78 -9.91 -5.47
N GLN A 30 -12.66 -11.23 -5.30
CA GLN A 30 -13.23 -11.94 -4.15
C GLN A 30 -12.59 -11.47 -2.84
N GLN A 31 -11.26 -11.28 -2.82
CA GLN A 31 -10.54 -10.73 -1.68
C GLN A 31 -11.04 -9.32 -1.34
N ALA A 32 -11.19 -8.45 -2.35
CA ALA A 32 -11.70 -7.09 -2.14
C ALA A 32 -13.13 -7.08 -1.58
N ARG A 33 -13.99 -7.99 -2.05
CA ARG A 33 -15.35 -8.16 -1.48
C ARG A 33 -15.32 -8.67 -0.04
N ALA A 34 -14.34 -9.50 0.34
CA ALA A 34 -14.20 -10.04 1.69
C ALA A 34 -13.72 -8.99 2.71
N VAL A 35 -13.06 -7.92 2.27
CA VAL A 35 -12.78 -6.75 3.13
C VAL A 35 -14.07 -6.19 3.74
N GLY A 36 -15.17 -6.46 3.10
CA GLY A 36 -16.52 -6.05 3.50
C GLY A 36 -16.90 -4.74 2.85
N ALA A 37 -18.08 -4.71 2.22
CA ALA A 37 -18.65 -3.51 1.67
C ALA A 37 -19.00 -2.54 2.80
N VAL A 38 -18.05 -1.71 3.19
CA VAL A 38 -18.24 -0.71 4.25
C VAL A 38 -18.95 0.48 3.64
N GLN A 39 -20.25 0.54 3.82
CA GLN A 39 -21.11 1.57 3.22
C GLN A 39 -20.97 2.96 3.83
N SER A 40 -20.32 3.10 4.98
CA SER A 40 -20.20 4.36 5.70
C SER A 40 -18.92 5.15 5.43
N VAL A 41 -18.06 4.71 4.51
CA VAL A 41 -16.81 5.41 4.17
C VAL A 41 -17.08 6.46 3.09
N PRO A 42 -16.99 7.77 3.39
CA PRO A 42 -17.27 8.81 2.41
C PRO A 42 -16.12 9.01 1.41
N LEU A 43 -14.89 8.67 1.81
CA LEU A 43 -13.68 9.02 1.08
C LEU A 43 -12.58 7.98 1.28
N VAL A 44 -11.89 7.64 0.18
CA VAL A 44 -10.66 6.85 0.20
C VAL A 44 -9.57 7.52 -0.64
N TYR A 45 -8.34 7.49 -0.17
CA TYR A 45 -7.16 7.88 -0.93
C TYR A 45 -6.61 6.66 -1.65
N VAL A 46 -6.28 6.77 -2.92
CA VAL A 46 -5.98 5.60 -3.73
C VAL A 46 -4.79 5.83 -4.65
N SER A 47 -3.96 4.79 -4.82
CA SER A 47 -2.93 4.77 -5.86
C SER A 47 -3.56 4.95 -7.25
N PRO A 48 -2.87 5.59 -8.21
CA PRO A 48 -3.38 5.76 -9.56
C PRO A 48 -3.59 4.44 -10.31
N LEU A 49 -2.94 3.34 -9.89
CA LEU A 49 -2.93 2.07 -10.60
C LEU A 49 -4.27 1.34 -10.48
N LEU A 50 -4.70 0.73 -11.60
CA LEU A 50 -6.03 0.15 -11.79
C LEU A 50 -6.40 -0.84 -10.68
N ARG A 51 -5.50 -1.75 -10.31
CA ARG A 51 -5.71 -2.74 -9.23
C ARG A 51 -6.10 -2.13 -7.89
N ALA A 52 -5.49 -0.98 -7.52
CA ALA A 52 -5.81 -0.29 -6.28
C ALA A 52 -7.17 0.42 -6.37
N ARG A 53 -7.47 1.03 -7.51
CA ARG A 53 -8.75 1.70 -7.76
C ARG A 53 -9.91 0.73 -7.77
N GLN A 54 -9.75 -0.44 -8.43
CA GLN A 54 -10.75 -1.50 -8.44
C GLN A 54 -10.97 -2.09 -7.03
N THR A 55 -9.87 -2.27 -6.28
CA THR A 55 -9.98 -2.71 -4.87
C THR A 55 -10.79 -1.72 -4.05
N ALA A 56 -10.50 -0.42 -4.18
CA ALA A 56 -11.22 0.63 -3.47
C ALA A 56 -12.71 0.67 -3.84
N GLU A 57 -13.05 0.53 -5.12
CA GLU A 57 -14.42 0.51 -5.61
C GLU A 57 -15.24 -0.66 -5.05
N ILE A 58 -14.60 -1.85 -4.97
CA ILE A 58 -15.26 -3.07 -4.49
C ILE A 58 -15.38 -3.08 -2.96
N ALA A 59 -14.30 -2.69 -2.24
CA ALA A 59 -14.27 -2.73 -0.78
C ALA A 59 -15.05 -1.57 -0.13
N PHE A 60 -15.11 -0.41 -0.79
CA PHE A 60 -15.75 0.81 -0.28
C PHE A 60 -16.74 1.39 -1.31
N PRO A 61 -17.84 0.68 -1.60
CA PRO A 61 -18.78 1.08 -2.62
C PRO A 61 -19.40 2.44 -2.30
N GLY A 62 -19.35 3.35 -3.29
CA GLY A 62 -19.87 4.72 -3.13
C GLY A 62 -18.89 5.70 -2.48
N ALA A 63 -17.76 5.28 -1.97
CA ALA A 63 -16.73 6.19 -1.48
C ALA A 63 -16.14 7.02 -2.62
N ARG A 64 -15.96 8.31 -2.39
CA ARG A 64 -15.21 9.16 -3.33
C ARG A 64 -13.74 8.78 -3.30
N GLN A 65 -13.16 8.46 -4.45
CA GLN A 65 -11.74 8.17 -4.57
C GLN A 65 -10.94 9.45 -4.85
N ILE A 66 -9.96 9.77 -4.01
CA ILE A 66 -8.93 10.77 -4.28
C ILE A 66 -7.67 10.04 -4.75
N VAL A 67 -7.34 10.20 -6.03
CA VAL A 67 -6.12 9.61 -6.60
C VAL A 67 -4.89 10.40 -6.16
N VAL A 68 -3.94 9.71 -5.53
CA VAL A 68 -2.66 10.27 -5.09
C VAL A 68 -1.54 9.62 -5.93
N PRO A 69 -0.97 10.33 -6.92
CA PRO A 69 -0.01 9.77 -7.89
C PRO A 69 1.19 9.09 -7.22
N ASP A 70 1.69 9.66 -6.14
CA ASP A 70 2.87 9.17 -5.43
C ASP A 70 2.62 8.00 -4.48
N LEU A 71 1.38 7.48 -4.41
CA LEU A 71 1.07 6.19 -3.79
C LEU A 71 1.25 4.99 -4.74
N ARG A 72 1.72 5.20 -5.98
CA ARG A 72 2.04 4.09 -6.91
C ARG A 72 3.11 3.18 -6.32
N GLU A 73 3.14 1.92 -6.78
CA GLU A 73 4.17 0.97 -6.39
C GLU A 73 5.57 1.40 -6.87
N MET A 74 6.60 0.76 -6.36
CA MET A 74 7.98 0.96 -6.78
C MET A 74 8.10 0.70 -8.29
N ASP A 75 8.84 1.57 -8.97
CA ASP A 75 9.23 1.37 -10.35
C ASP A 75 10.40 0.37 -10.39
N PHE A 76 10.09 -0.87 -10.77
CA PHE A 76 11.10 -1.92 -10.89
C PHE A 76 11.92 -1.84 -12.18
N GLY A 77 11.67 -0.84 -13.03
CA GLY A 77 12.43 -0.63 -14.28
C GLY A 77 12.45 -1.86 -15.17
N ASP A 78 13.64 -2.34 -15.51
CA ASP A 78 13.80 -3.52 -16.38
C ASP A 78 13.38 -4.84 -15.74
N PHE A 79 13.12 -4.86 -14.42
CA PHE A 79 12.58 -6.04 -13.72
C PHE A 79 11.05 -6.05 -13.69
N ASP A 80 10.39 -4.97 -14.14
CA ASP A 80 8.93 -4.86 -14.10
C ASP A 80 8.26 -5.93 -14.96
N ASN A 81 7.20 -6.53 -14.43
CA ASN A 81 6.43 -7.62 -15.06
C ASN A 81 7.22 -8.92 -15.30
N LEU A 82 8.36 -9.10 -14.66
CA LEU A 82 9.15 -10.33 -14.65
C LEU A 82 9.17 -10.96 -13.26
N ASN A 83 9.37 -12.27 -13.16
CA ASN A 83 9.54 -12.96 -11.90
C ASN A 83 10.99 -13.44 -11.70
N PHE A 84 11.28 -14.01 -10.54
CA PHE A 84 12.64 -14.44 -10.19
C PHE A 84 13.18 -15.55 -11.13
N HIS A 85 12.31 -16.35 -11.76
CA HIS A 85 12.75 -17.35 -12.74
C HIS A 85 13.17 -16.67 -14.05
N ASP A 86 12.37 -15.68 -14.50
CA ASP A 86 12.67 -14.91 -15.72
C ASP A 86 13.98 -14.13 -15.56
N LEU A 87 14.31 -13.73 -14.33
CA LEU A 87 15.46 -12.89 -13.98
C LEU A 87 16.68 -13.68 -13.46
N SER A 88 16.59 -15.00 -13.33
CA SER A 88 17.62 -15.83 -12.69
C SER A 88 19.01 -15.67 -13.28
N ASP A 89 19.14 -15.46 -14.59
CA ASP A 89 20.39 -15.30 -15.31
C ASP A 89 20.82 -13.83 -15.51
N ASN A 90 19.97 -12.87 -15.06
CA ASN A 90 20.27 -11.46 -15.18
C ASN A 90 21.28 -11.03 -14.09
N PRO A 91 22.48 -10.52 -14.45
CA PRO A 91 23.50 -10.15 -13.48
C PRO A 91 23.11 -8.95 -12.61
N ASP A 92 22.37 -7.99 -13.15
CA ASP A 92 21.91 -6.80 -12.42
C ASP A 92 20.85 -7.19 -11.37
N TYR A 93 19.98 -8.13 -11.70
CA TYR A 93 19.00 -8.67 -10.78
C TYR A 93 19.67 -9.42 -9.62
N ARG A 94 20.67 -10.27 -9.93
CA ARG A 94 21.43 -10.97 -8.88
C ARG A 94 22.12 -9.99 -7.93
N ALA A 95 22.82 -9.00 -8.47
CA ALA A 95 23.46 -7.95 -7.67
C ALA A 95 22.45 -7.16 -6.82
N TRP A 96 21.27 -6.86 -7.37
CA TRP A 96 20.20 -6.18 -6.65
C TRP A 96 19.68 -7.02 -5.48
N VAL A 97 19.43 -8.31 -5.68
CA VAL A 97 18.96 -9.22 -4.61
C VAL A 97 20.05 -9.42 -3.54
N GLU A 98 21.32 -9.63 -3.93
CA GLU A 98 22.46 -9.75 -3.01
C GLU A 98 22.64 -8.47 -2.16
N GLY A 99 22.31 -7.31 -2.71
CA GLY A 99 22.28 -6.02 -2.02
C GLY A 99 21.00 -5.76 -1.22
N ASN A 100 20.22 -6.78 -0.85
CA ASN A 100 18.95 -6.67 -0.11
C ASN A 100 17.90 -5.78 -0.81
N CYS A 101 17.92 -5.74 -2.13
CA CYS A 101 16.98 -4.95 -2.95
C CYS A 101 16.99 -3.44 -2.64
N GLU A 102 18.12 -2.91 -2.14
CA GLU A 102 18.22 -1.49 -1.78
C GLU A 102 18.65 -0.61 -2.93
N ALA A 103 19.50 -1.17 -3.80
CA ALA A 103 20.02 -0.46 -4.96
C ALA A 103 18.92 -0.08 -5.96
N ARG A 104 19.26 0.84 -6.84
CA ARG A 104 18.37 1.23 -7.94
C ARG A 104 18.18 0.08 -8.92
N CYS A 105 16.92 -0.24 -9.25
CA CYS A 105 16.62 -1.09 -10.39
C CYS A 105 17.05 -0.40 -11.69
N PRO A 106 17.63 -1.12 -12.67
CA PRO A 106 17.95 -0.54 -13.97
C PRO A 106 16.74 0.16 -14.58
N HIS A 107 16.87 1.44 -14.93
CA HIS A 107 15.80 2.32 -15.42
C HIS A 107 14.58 2.49 -14.48
N GLY A 108 14.74 2.15 -13.18
CA GLY A 108 13.70 2.23 -12.17
C GLY A 108 14.08 3.07 -10.95
N GLU A 109 13.43 2.80 -9.82
CA GLU A 109 13.68 3.45 -8.53
C GLU A 109 14.66 2.64 -7.67
N SER A 110 15.36 3.31 -6.74
CA SER A 110 15.97 2.67 -5.57
C SER A 110 14.93 2.57 -4.46
N LYS A 111 15.17 1.68 -3.48
CA LYS A 111 14.31 1.58 -2.29
C LYS A 111 14.24 2.94 -1.55
N ASP A 112 15.34 3.67 -1.47
CA ASP A 112 15.38 4.98 -0.81
C ASP A 112 14.53 6.04 -1.53
N ASP A 113 14.66 6.16 -2.87
CA ASP A 113 13.84 7.10 -3.64
C ASP A 113 12.34 6.77 -3.54
N PHE A 114 12.00 5.49 -3.63
CA PHE A 114 10.64 5.00 -3.47
C PHE A 114 10.09 5.30 -2.07
N SER A 115 10.85 4.96 -1.01
CA SER A 115 10.43 5.19 0.38
C SER A 115 10.25 6.68 0.67
N ARG A 116 11.19 7.52 0.21
CA ARG A 116 11.11 8.98 0.35
C ARG A 116 9.90 9.56 -0.36
N ARG A 117 9.60 9.14 -1.60
CA ARG A 117 8.41 9.56 -2.36
C ARG A 117 7.13 9.16 -1.63
N THR A 118 7.04 7.92 -1.20
CA THR A 118 5.89 7.38 -0.46
C THR A 118 5.68 8.12 0.87
N ALA A 119 6.74 8.32 1.65
CA ALA A 119 6.66 9.05 2.92
C ALA A 119 6.18 10.49 2.73
N ASN A 120 6.64 11.18 1.68
CA ASN A 120 6.20 12.52 1.37
C ASN A 120 4.71 12.54 0.98
N ALA A 121 4.24 11.60 0.18
CA ALA A 121 2.83 11.48 -0.20
C ALA A 121 1.93 11.24 1.03
N ILE A 122 2.30 10.28 1.87
CA ILE A 122 1.57 9.98 3.12
C ILE A 122 1.56 11.20 4.05
N ARG A 123 2.69 11.87 4.25
CA ARG A 123 2.77 13.07 5.09
C ARG A 123 1.85 14.19 4.59
N ALA A 124 1.84 14.45 3.29
CA ALA A 124 0.99 15.47 2.68
C ALA A 124 -0.50 15.12 2.84
N LEU A 125 -0.86 13.84 2.64
CA LEU A 125 -2.20 13.33 2.80
C LEU A 125 -2.67 13.45 4.25
N LEU A 126 -1.86 13.03 5.23
CA LEU A 126 -2.18 13.12 6.65
C LEU A 126 -2.33 14.58 7.09
N ARG A 127 -1.48 15.48 6.60
CA ARG A 127 -1.61 16.91 6.87
C ARG A 127 -2.95 17.45 6.37
N TYR A 128 -3.30 17.12 5.12
CA TYR A 128 -4.57 17.53 4.56
C TYR A 128 -5.76 17.00 5.37
N ALA A 129 -5.78 15.70 5.69
CA ALA A 129 -6.85 15.10 6.48
C ALA A 129 -6.96 15.72 7.88
N PHE A 130 -5.82 15.95 8.54
CA PHE A 130 -5.79 16.62 9.84
C PHE A 130 -6.37 18.04 9.78
N ASP A 131 -6.00 18.82 8.76
CA ASP A 131 -6.51 20.19 8.55
C ASP A 131 -8.03 20.21 8.24
N GLN A 132 -8.58 19.11 7.68
CA GLN A 132 -10.03 18.95 7.45
C GLN A 132 -10.77 18.47 8.70
N GLY A 133 -10.07 18.00 9.73
CA GLY A 133 -10.68 17.40 10.93
C GLY A 133 -11.20 15.99 10.68
N ASP A 134 -10.60 15.26 9.73
CA ASP A 134 -10.97 13.87 9.43
C ASP A 134 -10.53 12.95 10.58
N ASP A 135 -11.46 12.21 11.17
CA ASP A 135 -11.18 11.24 12.22
C ASP A 135 -10.59 9.92 11.69
N GLN A 136 -10.76 9.66 10.40
CA GLN A 136 -10.29 8.43 9.76
C GLN A 136 -9.77 8.69 8.36
N VAL A 137 -8.62 8.07 8.06
CA VAL A 137 -8.01 8.07 6.73
C VAL A 137 -7.88 6.63 6.23
N ILE A 138 -8.37 6.35 5.03
CA ILE A 138 -8.21 5.06 4.37
C ILE A 138 -7.38 5.24 3.10
N VAL A 139 -6.32 4.46 3.00
CA VAL A 139 -5.40 4.44 1.85
C VAL A 139 -5.41 3.06 1.22
N VAL A 140 -5.72 2.98 -0.07
CA VAL A 140 -5.61 1.74 -0.85
C VAL A 140 -4.43 1.85 -1.79
N ALA A 141 -3.41 1.02 -1.56
CA ALA A 141 -2.14 1.09 -2.27
C ALA A 141 -1.53 -0.31 -2.49
N HIS A 142 -0.21 -0.44 -2.34
CA HIS A 142 0.57 -1.62 -2.71
C HIS A 142 1.40 -2.14 -1.53
N GLY A 143 1.95 -3.36 -1.67
CA GLY A 143 2.77 -3.97 -0.63
C GLY A 143 3.99 -3.13 -0.28
N GLY A 144 4.75 -2.70 -1.29
CA GLY A 144 5.92 -1.85 -1.09
C GLY A 144 5.55 -0.48 -0.49
N THR A 145 4.46 0.13 -0.97
CA THR A 145 3.96 1.42 -0.46
C THR A 145 3.61 1.34 1.03
N ILE A 146 2.98 0.24 1.47
CA ILE A 146 2.66 0.03 2.89
C ILE A 146 3.92 -0.18 3.70
N MET A 147 4.85 -1.04 3.24
CA MET A 147 6.13 -1.26 3.91
C MET A 147 6.91 0.06 4.08
N ALA A 148 6.98 0.88 3.03
CA ALA A 148 7.66 2.18 3.07
C ALA A 148 6.98 3.17 4.04
N ALA A 149 5.66 3.21 4.07
CA ALA A 149 4.92 4.06 5.00
C ALA A 149 5.15 3.61 6.46
N MET A 150 4.97 2.32 6.74
CA MET A 150 5.17 1.80 8.10
C MET A 150 6.59 2.02 8.60
N ASP A 151 7.61 1.71 7.77
CA ASP A 151 9.02 1.93 8.12
C ASP A 151 9.33 3.41 8.41
N SER A 152 8.74 4.33 7.64
CA SER A 152 8.98 5.77 7.76
C SER A 152 8.31 6.43 8.97
N PHE A 153 7.20 5.88 9.47
CA PHE A 153 6.37 6.53 10.49
C PHE A 153 6.29 5.79 11.82
N THR A 154 6.91 4.60 11.96
CA THR A 154 6.85 3.81 13.21
C THR A 154 8.06 3.98 14.14
N CYS A 155 8.95 4.92 13.87
CA CYS A 155 10.10 5.26 14.71
C CYS A 155 10.95 4.04 15.14
N GLY A 156 11.27 3.15 14.18
CA GLY A 156 12.16 2.00 14.42
C GLY A 156 11.52 0.82 15.14
N LYS A 157 10.18 0.76 15.23
CA LYS A 157 9.44 -0.40 15.80
C LYS A 157 9.51 -1.67 14.94
N GLY A 158 10.18 -1.61 13.78
CA GLY A 158 10.36 -2.73 12.86
C GLY A 158 11.37 -2.38 11.77
N SER A 159 11.59 -3.30 10.83
CA SER A 159 12.35 -3.05 9.60
C SER A 159 11.41 -3.08 8.41
N TYR A 160 11.81 -2.46 7.30
CA TYR A 160 11.00 -2.34 6.08
C TYR A 160 10.27 -3.64 5.72
N TYR A 161 10.96 -4.76 5.63
CA TYR A 161 10.38 -6.05 5.23
C TYR A 161 9.51 -6.71 6.31
N SER A 162 9.65 -6.32 7.58
CA SER A 162 8.79 -6.84 8.66
C SER A 162 7.33 -6.35 8.54
N TRP A 163 7.08 -5.30 7.77
CA TRP A 163 5.77 -4.73 7.51
C TRP A 163 5.06 -5.34 6.30
N HIS A 164 5.53 -6.50 5.84
CA HIS A 164 4.90 -7.20 4.71
C HIS A 164 3.45 -7.59 4.99
N VAL A 165 2.60 -7.39 3.97
CA VAL A 165 1.17 -7.74 3.98
C VAL A 165 0.81 -8.51 2.71
N GLU A 166 -0.13 -9.45 2.82
CA GLU A 166 -0.71 -10.13 1.66
C GLU A 166 -1.76 -9.24 0.95
N ASN A 167 -2.25 -9.69 -0.21
CA ASN A 167 -3.28 -8.95 -0.94
C ASN A 167 -4.57 -8.83 -0.10
N CYS A 168 -5.17 -7.65 -0.08
CA CYS A 168 -6.29 -7.27 0.78
C CYS A 168 -6.02 -7.39 2.28
N GLU A 169 -4.75 -7.40 2.69
CA GLU A 169 -4.32 -7.17 4.06
C GLU A 169 -3.75 -5.77 4.23
N GLY A 170 -3.51 -5.37 5.47
CA GLY A 170 -2.98 -4.05 5.76
C GLY A 170 -2.74 -3.77 7.22
N TYR A 171 -2.74 -2.51 7.56
CA TYR A 171 -2.57 -2.04 8.93
C TYR A 171 -3.63 -1.01 9.31
N SER A 172 -4.16 -1.14 10.53
CA SER A 172 -4.77 -0.04 11.26
C SER A 172 -3.71 0.58 12.16
N VAL A 173 -3.61 1.90 12.14
CA VAL A 173 -2.66 2.65 12.95
C VAL A 173 -3.34 3.85 13.57
N ARG A 174 -2.92 4.24 14.76
CA ARG A 174 -3.24 5.54 15.34
C ARG A 174 -2.18 6.54 14.86
N VAL A 175 -2.63 7.66 14.32
CA VAL A 175 -1.74 8.72 13.81
C VAL A 175 -1.60 9.80 14.86
N GLU A 176 -0.37 10.04 15.33
CA GLU A 176 -0.06 11.09 16.30
C GLU A 176 0.75 12.21 15.65
N PRO A 177 0.34 13.48 15.80
CA PRO A 177 1.16 14.60 15.38
C PRO A 177 2.38 14.74 16.33
N THR A 178 3.54 14.99 15.74
CA THR A 178 4.78 15.19 16.51
C THR A 178 5.02 16.68 16.80
N LEU A 179 5.83 16.98 17.81
CA LEU A 179 6.20 18.36 18.20
C LEU A 179 6.89 19.14 17.06
N LEU A 180 7.54 18.44 16.13
CA LEU A 180 8.21 19.06 14.98
C LEU A 180 7.29 19.19 13.75
N GLY A 181 5.99 18.99 13.91
CA GLY A 181 5.00 19.09 12.85
C GLY A 181 4.99 17.94 11.86
N GLY A 182 5.54 16.78 12.22
CA GLY A 182 5.43 15.50 11.52
C GLY A 182 4.27 14.65 12.05
N PHE A 183 4.30 13.36 11.68
CA PHE A 183 3.37 12.35 12.17
C PHE A 183 4.14 11.09 12.58
N GLU A 184 3.58 10.34 13.51
CA GLU A 184 4.06 9.04 13.96
C GLU A 184 2.90 8.04 13.98
N PHE A 185 3.19 6.77 13.66
CA PHE A 185 2.23 5.68 13.73
C PHE A 185 2.39 4.91 15.03
N GLU A 186 1.31 4.87 15.80
CA GLU A 186 1.21 4.11 17.04
C GLU A 186 0.10 3.06 16.94
N ASP A 187 0.05 2.15 17.92
CA ASP A 187 -0.98 1.10 18.04
C ASP A 187 -1.17 0.32 16.73
N CYS A 188 -0.05 0.00 16.05
CA CYS A 188 -0.06 -0.65 14.76
C CYS A 188 -0.61 -2.08 14.86
N GLN A 189 -1.77 -2.32 14.27
CA GLN A 189 -2.42 -3.63 14.22
C GLN A 189 -2.47 -4.11 12.78
N LYS A 190 -1.89 -5.29 12.51
CA LYS A 190 -2.05 -5.93 11.22
C LYS A 190 -3.48 -6.42 11.07
N ILE A 191 -4.11 -6.13 9.94
CA ILE A 191 -5.45 -6.57 9.59
C ILE A 191 -5.32 -7.58 8.46
N THR A 192 -5.86 -8.78 8.66
CA THR A 192 -5.87 -9.86 7.68
C THR A 192 -7.25 -10.04 7.07
N THR A 193 -7.36 -10.83 6.01
CA THR A 193 -8.65 -11.16 5.39
C THR A 193 -9.57 -11.99 6.30
N ALA A 194 -9.03 -12.60 7.37
CA ALA A 194 -9.79 -13.32 8.38
C ALA A 194 -10.43 -12.37 9.42
N ASP A 195 -9.85 -11.18 9.60
CA ASP A 195 -10.37 -10.16 10.47
C ASP A 195 -11.48 -9.40 9.74
N ARG A 196 -12.60 -9.16 10.40
CA ARG A 196 -13.53 -8.16 9.89
C ARG A 196 -12.86 -6.82 10.09
N TRP A 197 -12.63 -6.07 9.02
CA TRP A 197 -12.08 -4.73 9.06
C TRP A 197 -12.95 -3.92 10.04
N GLY A 198 -12.43 -3.68 11.25
CA GLY A 198 -13.17 -3.07 12.35
C GLY A 198 -13.43 -1.58 12.11
N PHE A 199 -14.29 -1.30 11.15
CA PHE A 199 -14.95 -0.02 11.08
C PHE A 199 -15.96 -0.02 12.21
N ALA A 200 -15.73 0.81 13.24
CA ALA A 200 -16.59 0.89 14.39
C ALA A 200 -18.05 0.98 13.94
N HIS A 201 -18.83 -0.07 14.24
CA HIS A 201 -20.25 0.07 14.33
C HIS A 201 -20.49 0.95 15.58
N GLU A 202 -20.67 2.26 15.39
CA GLU A 202 -21.47 2.97 16.36
C GLU A 202 -22.85 2.32 16.29
N ASP A 203 -23.17 1.58 17.35
CA ASP A 203 -24.53 1.13 17.60
C ASP A 203 -25.41 2.39 17.61
N ILE A 204 -26.10 2.64 16.50
CA ILE A 204 -27.18 3.59 16.46
C ILE A 204 -28.33 2.91 17.20
N GLY A 205 -28.39 3.15 18.53
CA GLY A 205 -29.53 2.84 19.38
C GLY A 205 -30.71 3.75 19.10
#